data_9d9d115f4ce25a65c50939dbcea6bb5b
#
_entry.id   9d9d115f4ce25a65c50939dbcea6bb5b
#
_cell.length_a   1.000
_cell.length_b   1.000
_cell.length_c   1.000
_cell.angle_alpha   90.00
_cell.angle_beta   90.00
_cell.angle_gamma   90.00
#
_symmetry.space_group_name_H-M   'P 1'
#
loop_
_entity.id
_entity.type
_entity.pdbx_description
1 polymer ?
#
loop_
_entity_poly.entity_id
_entity_poly.type
_entity_poly.pdbx_seq_one_letter_code
_entity_poly.pdbx_strand_id
1 'polypeptide(L)'
;KGNKTSESHGNEADKTHISEGDTSQTDKQDNCNDFLILIDPGHGGFDPGKVSPDGIEEKKINLEISLKLQDALATKGFSVSLTRDSDRSLNSLDAGSKKSSDLHYRTNRAAELNADLYISIHQNSYSAEYVHGAQVFYYSTSSAGKCLAETIQQYLISDVDPGNTRM
;
A
#
# COMPACT_ATOMS: atom_id res chain seq x y z
N LYS A 1 20.09 79.41 -18.78
CA LYS A 1 19.37 80.23 -17.78
C LYS A 1 18.81 79.25 -16.76
N GLY A 2 19.36 79.06 -15.71
CA GLY A 2 19.52 79.86 -14.52
C GLY A 2 18.69 79.11 -13.46
N ASN A 3 19.27 78.62 -12.54
CA ASN A 3 19.86 79.02 -11.31
C ASN A 3 19.06 78.39 -10.09
N LYS A 4 19.79 77.69 -9.28
CA LYS A 4 20.00 77.90 -7.82
C LYS A 4 18.74 77.74 -6.90
N THR A 5 18.78 77.21 -5.77
CA THR A 5 19.64 76.96 -4.58
C THR A 5 18.75 76.32 -3.55
N SER A 6 19.09 75.56 -2.66
CA SER A 6 19.99 75.37 -1.54
C SER A 6 19.22 74.78 -0.36
N GLU A 7 19.81 73.80 0.28
CA GLU A 7 19.93 73.54 1.75
C GLU A 7 18.64 73.57 2.60
N SER A 8 18.41 72.66 3.49
CA SER A 8 19.24 72.18 4.61
C SER A 8 18.53 71.15 5.48
N HIS A 9 19.32 70.23 6.03
CA HIS A 9 19.26 69.64 7.39
C HIS A 9 17.95 69.16 8.01
N GLY A 10 17.98 67.91 8.46
CA GLY A 10 17.12 67.37 9.51
C GLY A 10 17.28 65.85 9.68
N ASN A 11 18.24 65.49 10.53
CA ASN A 11 18.36 64.14 11.10
C ASN A 11 17.12 63.82 11.91
N GLU A 12 16.51 62.65 11.67
CA GLU A 12 15.90 61.92 12.77
C GLU A 12 15.83 60.42 12.43
N ALA A 13 16.37 59.62 13.34
CA ALA A 13 16.37 58.19 13.32
C ALA A 13 14.98 57.66 13.52
N ASP A 14 14.48 56.85 12.62
CA ASP A 14 13.31 56.04 12.93
C ASP A 14 13.63 54.55 12.83
N LYS A 15 13.12 53.85 13.83
CA LYS A 15 13.41 52.49 14.20
C LYS A 15 12.81 51.55 13.21
N THR A 16 13.63 50.70 12.63
CA THR A 16 13.19 49.52 11.90
C THR A 16 12.47 48.56 12.83
N HIS A 17 11.16 48.48 12.68
CA HIS A 17 10.33 47.41 13.24
C HIS A 17 10.51 46.17 12.37
N ILE A 18 11.29 45.22 12.87
CA ILE A 18 11.37 43.89 12.29
C ILE A 18 10.09 43.14 12.70
N SER A 19 9.15 43.03 11.80
CA SER A 19 8.03 42.10 11.95
C SER A 19 8.55 40.70 11.82
N GLU A 20 8.61 39.97 12.92
CA GLU A 20 8.79 38.52 12.93
C GLU A 20 7.63 37.90 12.14
N GLY A 21 7.95 37.38 10.95
CA GLY A 21 7.04 36.57 10.17
C GLY A 21 6.79 35.25 10.91
N ASP A 22 5.59 35.13 11.42
CA ASP A 22 5.03 33.88 11.92
C ASP A 22 5.02 32.85 10.78
N THR A 23 6.05 32.01 10.72
CA THR A 23 6.05 30.79 9.92
C THR A 23 5.32 29.72 10.69
N SER A 24 4.01 29.81 10.78
CA SER A 24 3.18 28.66 11.11
C SER A 24 3.28 27.66 9.96
N GLN A 25 4.28 26.78 9.99
CA GLN A 25 4.22 25.51 9.30
C GLN A 25 3.04 24.76 9.90
N THR A 26 1.89 24.86 9.23
CA THR A 26 0.82 23.88 9.43
C THR A 26 1.36 22.57 8.88
N ASP A 27 1.86 21.71 9.77
CA ASP A 27 2.02 20.30 9.48
C ASP A 27 0.65 19.81 8.99
N LYS A 28 0.51 19.70 7.67
CA LYS A 28 -0.56 18.92 7.07
C LYS A 28 -0.30 17.50 7.51
N GLN A 29 -0.95 17.09 8.58
CA GLN A 29 -1.10 15.70 8.94
C GLN A 29 -1.87 15.07 7.78
N ASP A 30 -1.14 14.44 6.84
CA ASP A 30 -1.73 13.70 5.74
C ASP A 30 -2.66 12.67 6.37
N ASN A 31 -3.96 12.87 6.15
CA ASN A 31 -4.99 12.05 6.77
C ASN A 31 -5.05 10.71 5.99
N CYS A 32 -4.23 9.74 6.38
CA CYS A 32 -4.18 8.41 5.77
C CYS A 32 -5.54 7.68 5.84
N ASN A 33 -6.52 8.21 6.58
CA ASN A 33 -7.85 7.63 6.71
C ASN A 33 -8.65 7.62 5.39
N ASP A 34 -8.32 8.52 4.45
CA ASP A 34 -9.00 8.58 3.16
C ASP A 34 -8.38 7.61 2.13
N PHE A 35 -7.20 7.04 2.42
CA PHE A 35 -6.52 6.08 1.55
C PHE A 35 -6.94 4.66 1.91
N LEU A 36 -7.70 4.03 1.01
CA LEU A 36 -8.24 2.69 1.23
C LEU A 36 -7.34 1.61 0.60
N ILE A 37 -6.87 0.69 1.44
CA ILE A 37 -6.14 -0.50 1.03
C ILE A 37 -7.09 -1.70 1.06
N LEU A 38 -7.23 -2.38 -0.08
CA LEU A 38 -7.92 -3.66 -0.16
C LEU A 38 -6.89 -4.78 -0.17
N ILE A 39 -6.92 -5.63 0.86
CA ILE A 39 -6.09 -6.83 0.94
C ILE A 39 -6.93 -8.03 0.49
N ASP A 40 -6.34 -8.86 -0.36
CA ASP A 40 -6.97 -10.05 -0.92
C ASP A 40 -6.23 -11.32 -0.48
N PRO A 41 -6.70 -12.01 0.56
CA PRO A 41 -6.20 -13.33 0.89
C PRO A 41 -6.55 -14.34 -0.21
N GLY A 42 -5.58 -14.75 -1.02
CA GLY A 42 -5.81 -15.68 -2.12
C GLY A 42 -6.47 -16.99 -1.70
N HIS A 43 -7.24 -17.61 -2.61
CA HIS A 43 -8.01 -18.84 -2.37
C HIS A 43 -9.09 -18.68 -1.28
N GLY A 44 -9.65 -19.78 -0.79
CA GLY A 44 -10.67 -19.79 0.28
C GLY A 44 -11.82 -20.75 0.01
N GLY A 45 -12.46 -21.23 1.07
CA GLY A 45 -13.56 -22.17 1.01
C GLY A 45 -13.20 -23.45 0.26
N PHE A 46 -13.83 -23.69 -0.89
CA PHE A 46 -13.59 -24.89 -1.72
C PHE A 46 -12.22 -24.93 -2.38
N ASP A 47 -11.55 -23.79 -2.56
CA ASP A 47 -10.22 -23.70 -3.19
C ASP A 47 -9.12 -23.63 -2.11
N PRO A 48 -8.40 -24.72 -1.83
CA PRO A 48 -7.34 -24.73 -0.84
C PRO A 48 -6.08 -23.97 -1.27
N GLY A 49 -5.94 -23.66 -2.58
CA GLY A 49 -4.69 -23.26 -3.18
C GLY A 49 -3.71 -24.44 -3.25
N LYS A 50 -2.42 -24.15 -3.11
CA LYS A 50 -1.42 -25.21 -3.00
C LYS A 50 -1.51 -25.86 -1.62
N VAL A 51 -1.31 -27.19 -1.59
CA VAL A 51 -1.25 -27.95 -0.35
C VAL A 51 0.16 -28.51 -0.19
N SER A 52 0.79 -28.27 0.96
CA SER A 52 2.12 -28.80 1.28
C SER A 52 2.06 -30.33 1.49
N PRO A 53 3.21 -31.02 1.47
CA PRO A 53 3.27 -32.45 1.80
C PRO A 53 2.68 -32.79 3.16
N ASP A 54 2.74 -31.87 4.12
CA ASP A 54 2.20 -32.01 5.47
C ASP A 54 0.72 -31.62 5.58
N GLY A 55 0.06 -31.33 4.46
CA GLY A 55 -1.36 -31.02 4.41
C GLY A 55 -1.71 -29.55 4.78
N ILE A 56 -0.74 -28.65 4.81
CA ILE A 56 -0.99 -27.23 5.06
C ILE A 56 -1.51 -26.59 3.78
N GLU A 57 -2.70 -25.97 3.87
CA GLU A 57 -3.37 -25.32 2.75
C GLU A 57 -2.94 -23.85 2.62
N GLU A 58 -2.61 -23.43 1.40
CA GLU A 58 -2.20 -22.06 1.07
C GLU A 58 -3.21 -21.00 1.55
N LYS A 59 -4.52 -21.27 1.38
CA LYS A 59 -5.60 -20.36 1.80
C LYS A 59 -5.54 -19.95 3.26
N LYS A 60 -5.05 -20.83 4.15
CA LYS A 60 -4.92 -20.56 5.58
C LYS A 60 -3.78 -19.62 5.87
N ILE A 61 -2.62 -19.85 5.23
CA ILE A 61 -1.44 -19.00 5.36
C ILE A 61 -1.75 -17.60 4.80
N ASN A 62 -2.37 -17.52 3.62
CA ASN A 62 -2.74 -16.26 3.00
C ASN A 62 -3.68 -15.44 3.90
N LEU A 63 -4.67 -16.09 4.53
CA LEU A 63 -5.60 -15.42 5.45
C LEU A 63 -4.87 -14.90 6.69
N GLU A 64 -4.02 -15.72 7.29
CA GLU A 64 -3.29 -15.34 8.50
C GLU A 64 -2.34 -14.15 8.27
N ILE A 65 -1.60 -14.16 7.16
CA ILE A 65 -0.73 -13.04 6.77
C ILE A 65 -1.57 -11.78 6.53
N SER A 66 -2.70 -11.92 5.82
CA SER A 66 -3.57 -10.79 5.49
C SER A 66 -4.19 -10.12 6.71
N LEU A 67 -4.62 -10.90 7.71
CA LEU A 67 -5.15 -10.37 8.96
C LEU A 67 -4.08 -9.62 9.76
N LYS A 68 -2.86 -10.17 9.85
CA LYS A 68 -1.73 -9.49 10.50
C LYS A 68 -1.36 -8.19 9.76
N LEU A 69 -1.39 -8.21 8.43
CA LEU A 69 -1.12 -7.01 7.63
C LEU A 69 -2.21 -5.95 7.82
N GLN A 70 -3.48 -6.36 7.88
CA GLN A 70 -4.59 -5.45 8.17
C GLN A 70 -4.38 -4.74 9.51
N ASP A 71 -4.09 -5.49 10.57
CA ASP A 71 -3.87 -4.93 11.91
C ASP A 71 -2.68 -3.96 11.94
N ALA A 72 -1.59 -4.32 11.27
CA ALA A 72 -0.40 -3.49 11.19
C ALA A 72 -0.67 -2.16 10.45
N LEU A 73 -1.37 -2.19 9.33
CA LEU A 73 -1.73 -1.01 8.55
C LEU A 73 -2.76 -0.14 9.28
N ALA A 74 -3.78 -0.75 9.89
CA ALA A 74 -4.78 -0.03 10.70
C ALA A 74 -4.13 0.71 11.88
N THR A 75 -3.14 0.10 12.54
CA THR A 75 -2.36 0.75 13.61
C THR A 75 -1.58 1.97 13.10
N LYS A 76 -1.25 2.01 11.81
CA LYS A 76 -0.60 3.15 11.15
C LYS A 76 -1.60 4.20 10.64
N GLY A 77 -2.89 4.00 10.84
CA GLY A 77 -3.94 4.95 10.47
C GLY A 77 -4.49 4.78 9.04
N PHE A 78 -4.16 3.69 8.33
CA PHE A 78 -4.75 3.41 7.04
C PHE A 78 -6.14 2.80 7.16
N SER A 79 -7.04 3.16 6.23
CA SER A 79 -8.28 2.44 6.03
C SER A 79 -8.01 1.13 5.30
N VAL A 80 -8.40 -0.01 5.88
CA VAL A 80 -8.11 -1.33 5.33
C VAL A 80 -9.37 -2.18 5.25
N SER A 81 -9.58 -2.80 4.09
CA SER A 81 -10.64 -3.79 3.86
C SER A 81 -10.03 -5.11 3.36
N LEU A 82 -10.77 -6.19 3.54
CA LEU A 82 -10.38 -7.52 3.06
C LEU A 82 -11.44 -8.04 2.07
N THR A 83 -11.03 -8.83 1.06
CA THR A 83 -11.98 -9.57 0.22
C THR A 83 -12.63 -10.70 1.00
N ARG A 84 -11.91 -11.33 1.93
CA ARG A 84 -12.41 -12.29 2.93
C ARG A 84 -11.62 -12.19 4.24
N ASP A 85 -12.31 -12.39 5.33
CA ASP A 85 -11.80 -12.36 6.72
C ASP A 85 -11.87 -13.73 7.40
N SER A 86 -12.32 -14.73 6.67
CA SER A 86 -12.52 -16.10 7.13
C SER A 86 -12.30 -17.09 5.99
N ASP A 87 -12.31 -18.40 6.30
CA ASP A 87 -12.21 -19.45 5.27
C ASP A 87 -13.56 -19.62 4.58
N ARG A 88 -13.83 -18.77 3.60
CA ARG A 88 -15.06 -18.79 2.80
C ARG A 88 -14.77 -18.65 1.32
N SER A 89 -15.66 -19.18 0.51
CA SER A 89 -15.67 -18.96 -0.94
C SER A 89 -16.27 -17.60 -1.27
N LEU A 90 -15.75 -16.95 -2.31
CA LEU A 90 -16.23 -15.66 -2.80
C LEU A 90 -17.04 -15.79 -4.11
N ASN A 91 -17.21 -17.02 -4.61
CA ASN A 91 -17.99 -17.28 -5.81
C ASN A 91 -19.50 -17.20 -5.54
N SER A 92 -20.26 -16.81 -6.59
CA SER A 92 -21.72 -16.96 -6.58
C SER A 92 -22.12 -18.44 -6.59
N LEU A 93 -23.19 -18.78 -5.86
CA LEU A 93 -23.74 -20.13 -5.81
C LEU A 93 -24.21 -20.63 -7.17
N ASP A 94 -24.67 -19.72 -8.03
CA ASP A 94 -25.25 -19.99 -9.36
C ASP A 94 -24.23 -19.91 -10.50
N ALA A 95 -22.94 -19.73 -10.18
CA ALA A 95 -21.92 -19.58 -11.20
C ALA A 95 -21.59 -20.88 -11.92
N GLY A 96 -21.62 -20.88 -13.24
CA GLY A 96 -21.21 -22.01 -14.07
C GLY A 96 -19.73 -22.43 -13.86
N SER A 97 -18.88 -21.51 -13.46
CA SER A 97 -17.48 -21.74 -13.03
C SER A 97 -17.22 -21.03 -11.71
N LYS A 98 -17.08 -21.79 -10.63
CA LYS A 98 -16.81 -21.26 -9.28
C LYS A 98 -15.52 -20.43 -9.25
N LYS A 99 -14.47 -20.89 -9.91
CA LYS A 99 -13.17 -20.22 -9.92
C LYS A 99 -13.22 -18.88 -10.67
N SER A 100 -13.89 -18.83 -11.82
CA SER A 100 -14.07 -17.60 -12.57
C SER A 100 -14.91 -16.58 -11.78
N SER A 101 -15.97 -17.03 -11.15
CA SER A 101 -16.82 -16.18 -10.30
C SER A 101 -16.05 -15.61 -9.10
N ASP A 102 -15.22 -16.42 -8.45
CA ASP A 102 -14.36 -16.00 -7.35
C ASP A 102 -13.38 -14.91 -7.79
N LEU A 103 -12.70 -15.09 -8.92
CA LEU A 103 -11.79 -14.08 -9.47
C LEU A 103 -12.49 -12.77 -9.84
N HIS A 104 -13.69 -12.86 -10.46
CA HIS A 104 -14.48 -11.68 -10.76
C HIS A 104 -14.93 -10.92 -9.50
N TYR A 105 -15.33 -11.64 -8.46
CA TYR A 105 -15.66 -11.00 -7.18
C TYR A 105 -14.49 -10.19 -6.64
N ARG A 106 -13.28 -10.78 -6.61
CA ARG A 106 -12.06 -10.11 -6.10
C ARG A 106 -11.75 -8.82 -6.84
N THR A 107 -11.77 -8.87 -8.18
CA THR A 107 -11.48 -7.68 -9.01
C THR A 107 -12.58 -6.63 -8.92
N ASN A 108 -13.86 -7.04 -8.93
CA ASN A 108 -14.99 -6.11 -8.80
C ASN A 108 -15.00 -5.43 -7.43
N ARG A 109 -14.60 -6.15 -6.38
CA ARG A 109 -14.58 -5.60 -5.03
C ARG A 109 -13.64 -4.40 -4.89
N ALA A 110 -12.50 -4.41 -5.58
CA ALA A 110 -11.60 -3.27 -5.62
C ALA A 110 -12.26 -2.03 -6.24
N ALA A 111 -12.98 -2.22 -7.35
CA ALA A 111 -13.71 -1.14 -8.04
C ALA A 111 -14.92 -0.64 -7.22
N GLU A 112 -15.71 -1.54 -6.62
CA GLU A 112 -16.87 -1.20 -5.79
C GLU A 112 -16.49 -0.34 -4.57
N LEU A 113 -15.35 -0.62 -3.97
CA LEU A 113 -14.84 0.09 -2.81
C LEU A 113 -14.06 1.35 -3.19
N ASN A 114 -13.78 1.59 -4.47
CA ASN A 114 -12.84 2.61 -4.94
C ASN A 114 -11.50 2.51 -4.20
N ALA A 115 -10.96 1.30 -4.08
CA ALA A 115 -9.71 1.07 -3.37
C ALA A 115 -8.53 1.74 -4.10
N ASP A 116 -7.72 2.49 -3.34
CA ASP A 116 -6.53 3.17 -3.87
C ASP A 116 -5.38 2.18 -4.11
N LEU A 117 -5.33 1.12 -3.31
CA LEU A 117 -4.34 0.06 -3.41
C LEU A 117 -5.00 -1.31 -3.23
N TYR A 118 -4.68 -2.24 -4.12
CA TYR A 118 -5.06 -3.65 -4.04
C TYR A 118 -3.82 -4.51 -3.83
N ILE A 119 -3.80 -5.31 -2.76
CA ILE A 119 -2.70 -6.23 -2.43
C ILE A 119 -3.24 -7.64 -2.34
N SER A 120 -2.82 -8.52 -3.24
CA SER A 120 -3.18 -9.95 -3.19
C SER A 120 -2.03 -10.77 -2.58
N ILE A 121 -2.37 -11.65 -1.65
CA ILE A 121 -1.42 -12.50 -0.90
C ILE A 121 -1.58 -13.94 -1.33
N HIS A 122 -0.50 -14.53 -1.82
CA HIS A 122 -0.41 -15.91 -2.27
C HIS A 122 0.88 -16.58 -1.80
N GLN A 123 0.88 -17.92 -1.77
CA GLN A 123 2.09 -18.73 -1.63
C GLN A 123 2.33 -19.43 -2.96
N ASN A 124 3.35 -18.98 -3.69
CA ASN A 124 3.74 -19.66 -4.93
C ASN A 124 4.37 -21.02 -4.62
N SER A 125 4.23 -21.96 -5.56
CA SER A 125 4.94 -23.22 -5.50
C SER A 125 5.80 -23.40 -6.75
N TYR A 126 6.95 -24.01 -6.58
CA TYR A 126 7.85 -24.38 -7.66
C TYR A 126 8.26 -25.84 -7.50
N SER A 127 8.56 -26.52 -8.63
CA SER A 127 8.91 -27.94 -8.62
C SER A 127 10.30 -28.23 -8.05
N ALA A 128 11.19 -27.25 -8.08
CA ALA A 128 12.55 -27.38 -7.57
C ALA A 128 12.64 -26.76 -6.16
N GLU A 129 13.00 -27.55 -5.17
CA GLU A 129 13.02 -27.18 -3.74
C GLU A 129 13.96 -26.01 -3.41
N TYR A 130 15.03 -25.82 -4.22
CA TYR A 130 15.96 -24.70 -4.01
C TYR A 130 15.38 -23.34 -4.41
N VAL A 131 14.22 -23.31 -5.07
CA VAL A 131 13.55 -22.06 -5.43
C VAL A 131 12.66 -21.62 -4.28
N HIS A 132 13.14 -20.65 -3.51
CA HIS A 132 12.45 -20.10 -2.35
C HIS A 132 12.57 -18.57 -2.33
N GLY A 133 11.94 -17.94 -1.35
CA GLY A 133 11.95 -16.50 -1.13
C GLY A 133 10.71 -15.78 -1.67
N ALA A 134 10.35 -14.71 -1.00
CA ALA A 134 9.22 -13.88 -1.36
C ALA A 134 9.47 -13.12 -2.67
N GLN A 135 8.41 -12.86 -3.41
CA GLN A 135 8.46 -12.13 -4.67
C GLN A 135 7.24 -11.24 -4.83
N VAL A 136 7.44 -9.98 -5.20
CA VAL A 136 6.36 -9.02 -5.41
C VAL A 136 6.15 -8.79 -6.90
N PHE A 137 4.89 -8.86 -7.32
CA PHE A 137 4.45 -8.60 -8.69
C PHE A 137 3.64 -7.32 -8.73
N TYR A 138 3.69 -6.62 -9.83
CA TYR A 138 2.90 -5.41 -10.07
C TYR A 138 2.32 -5.42 -11.48
N TYR A 139 1.27 -4.62 -11.68
CA TYR A 139 0.68 -4.45 -12.99
C TYR A 139 1.61 -3.65 -13.90
N SER A 140 2.00 -4.19 -15.05
CA SER A 140 3.10 -3.70 -15.89
C SER A 140 2.97 -2.24 -16.35
N THR A 141 1.75 -1.69 -16.39
CA THR A 141 1.49 -0.30 -16.78
C THR A 141 1.44 0.67 -15.60
N SER A 142 1.55 0.17 -14.35
CA SER A 142 1.49 0.99 -13.14
C SER A 142 2.89 1.37 -12.66
N SER A 143 3.28 2.63 -12.86
CA SER A 143 4.55 3.17 -12.36
C SER A 143 4.59 3.25 -10.83
N ALA A 144 3.47 3.65 -10.21
CA ALA A 144 3.34 3.68 -8.75
C ALA A 144 3.39 2.26 -8.17
N GLY A 145 2.68 1.30 -8.79
CA GLY A 145 2.74 -0.11 -8.41
C GLY A 145 4.14 -0.69 -8.51
N LYS A 146 4.90 -0.31 -9.54
CA LYS A 146 6.31 -0.71 -9.69
C LYS A 146 7.16 -0.20 -8.52
N CYS A 147 7.10 1.09 -8.23
CA CYS A 147 7.86 1.71 -7.14
C CYS A 147 7.56 1.04 -5.79
N LEU A 148 6.27 0.82 -5.49
CA LEU A 148 5.85 0.15 -4.27
C LEU A 148 6.35 -1.30 -4.21
N ALA A 149 6.22 -2.06 -5.30
CA ALA A 149 6.66 -3.45 -5.38
C ALA A 149 8.17 -3.59 -5.18
N GLU A 150 8.97 -2.72 -5.80
CA GLU A 150 10.42 -2.67 -5.61
C GLU A 150 10.80 -2.36 -4.16
N THR A 151 10.10 -1.41 -3.53
CA THR A 151 10.30 -1.07 -2.13
C THR A 151 9.96 -2.25 -1.20
N ILE A 152 8.80 -2.87 -1.38
CA ILE A 152 8.40 -4.04 -0.59
C ILE A 152 9.40 -5.19 -0.79
N GLN A 153 9.82 -5.46 -2.04
CA GLN A 153 10.77 -6.52 -2.34
C GLN A 153 12.12 -6.30 -1.62
N GLN A 154 12.60 -5.06 -1.57
CA GLN A 154 13.83 -4.73 -0.85
C GLN A 154 13.72 -5.06 0.65
N TYR A 155 12.61 -4.68 1.30
CA TYR A 155 12.38 -4.99 2.71
C TYR A 155 12.20 -6.49 2.96
N LEU A 156 11.53 -7.22 2.06
CA LEU A 156 11.42 -8.68 2.17
C LEU A 156 12.78 -9.36 2.10
N ILE A 157 13.69 -8.85 1.28
CA ILE A 157 15.07 -9.36 1.21
C ILE A 157 15.85 -8.94 2.45
N SER A 158 15.84 -7.66 2.85
CA SER A 158 16.70 -7.19 3.95
C SER A 158 16.28 -7.71 5.31
N ASP A 159 14.97 -7.77 5.58
CA ASP A 159 14.44 -7.94 6.93
C ASP A 159 13.89 -9.35 7.18
N VAL A 160 13.46 -10.05 6.11
CA VAL A 160 12.80 -11.35 6.24
C VAL A 160 13.68 -12.50 5.78
N ASP A 161 14.28 -12.38 4.58
CA ASP A 161 15.10 -13.44 3.99
C ASP A 161 16.28 -12.84 3.22
N PRO A 162 17.43 -12.57 3.90
CA PRO A 162 18.63 -12.04 3.25
C PRO A 162 19.23 -12.97 2.18
N GLY A 163 18.84 -14.25 2.19
CA GLY A 163 19.22 -15.23 1.16
C GLY A 163 18.35 -15.21 -0.08
N ASN A 164 17.30 -14.42 -0.08
CA ASN A 164 16.37 -14.32 -1.20
C ASN A 164 17.00 -13.60 -2.40
N THR A 165 17.18 -14.32 -3.49
CA THR A 165 17.76 -13.80 -4.75
C THR A 165 16.71 -13.46 -5.80
N ARG A 166 15.43 -13.53 -5.47
CA ARG A 166 14.33 -13.24 -6.39
C ARG A 166 14.08 -11.73 -6.51
N MET A 167 13.94 -11.29 -7.73
CA MET A 167 13.56 -9.90 -8.05
C MET A 167 12.28 -9.88 -8.90
#